data_f9813d521cbf94c2abfe23f1765ecd3d
#
_entry.id   f9813d521cbf94c2abfe23f1765ecd3d
#
_cell.length_a   1.000
_cell.length_b   1.000
_cell.length_c   1.000
_cell.angle_alpha   90.00
_cell.angle_beta   90.00
_cell.angle_gamma   90.00
#
_symmetry.space_group_name_H-M   'P 1'
#
loop_
_entity.id
_entity.type
_entity.pdbx_description
1 polymer ?
#
loop_
_entity_poly.entity_id
_entity_poly.type
_entity_poly.pdbx_seq_one_letter_code
_entity_poly.pdbx_strand_id
1 'polypeptide(L)'
;QVALDLRLYLLDQCNVLEESIRALIEVIVNKAEENYDAVMPGYTHLQRAQPVTFGHHLLAYGNMLLRDLDRLYDCKKRMAVSPLGSGALAGTTYPLDREYVAELLGLNGVSTNSLDGVSDRDYALELMSTLSIVMVHLSRFAEEIIMWCSWEFKFIELDDAFSTGSSIMPQKKNPDIAELVRGKAGRVFGDLQTLLTVMKGIPLAYNKDMQEDKEAVFDALDTVLMCLDTFAPMLETATVLRENMRNAAARGFINATDAA
;
A
#
# COMPACT_ATOMS: atom_id res chain seq x y z
N GLN A 1 4.80 -28.85 0.26
CA GLN A 1 5.84 -28.06 0.93
C GLN A 1 5.92 -26.66 0.32
N VAL A 2 6.23 -26.50 -0.96
CA VAL A 2 6.44 -25.17 -1.57
C VAL A 2 5.27 -24.20 -1.33
N ALA A 3 4.02 -24.68 -1.44
CA ALA A 3 2.85 -23.86 -1.16
C ALA A 3 2.77 -23.44 0.33
N LEU A 4 3.23 -24.28 1.25
CA LEU A 4 3.31 -23.92 2.67
C LEU A 4 4.43 -22.91 2.93
N ASP A 5 5.61 -23.14 2.36
CA ASP A 5 6.77 -22.26 2.52
C ASP A 5 6.43 -20.83 2.05
N LEU A 6 5.75 -20.72 0.91
CA LEU A 6 5.28 -19.41 0.41
C LEU A 6 4.27 -18.75 1.37
N ARG A 7 3.30 -19.53 1.91
CA ARG A 7 2.34 -18.98 2.89
C ARG A 7 3.03 -18.46 4.15
N LEU A 8 3.97 -19.23 4.72
CA LEU A 8 4.71 -18.82 5.91
C LEU A 8 5.53 -17.57 5.66
N TYR A 9 6.25 -17.51 4.55
CA TYR A 9 6.98 -16.32 4.13
C TYR A 9 6.06 -15.10 4.00
N LEU A 10 4.92 -15.26 3.32
CA LEU A 10 3.98 -14.15 3.12
C LEU A 10 3.29 -13.71 4.41
N LEU A 11 3.03 -14.62 5.36
CA LEU A 11 2.54 -14.25 6.69
C LEU A 11 3.55 -13.38 7.44
N ASP A 12 4.83 -13.72 7.38
CA ASP A 12 5.89 -12.91 7.98
C ASP A 12 5.99 -11.54 7.28
N GLN A 13 5.93 -11.51 5.95
CA GLN A 13 5.93 -10.26 5.19
C GLN A 13 4.69 -9.39 5.47
N CYS A 14 3.54 -9.99 5.72
CA CYS A 14 2.35 -9.25 6.15
C CYS A 14 2.57 -8.53 7.49
N ASN A 15 3.37 -9.07 8.42
CA ASN A 15 3.71 -8.39 9.66
C ASN A 15 4.60 -7.18 9.39
N VAL A 16 5.59 -7.31 8.52
CA VAL A 16 6.45 -6.18 8.10
C VAL A 16 5.63 -5.09 7.41
N LEU A 17 4.73 -5.47 6.50
CA LEU A 17 3.81 -4.54 5.83
C LEU A 17 2.92 -3.80 6.83
N GLU A 18 2.39 -4.51 7.82
CA GLU A 18 1.58 -3.92 8.89
C GLU A 18 2.36 -2.84 9.64
N GLU A 19 3.61 -3.12 10.02
CA GLU A 19 4.49 -2.18 10.72
C GLU A 19 4.76 -0.93 9.86
N SER A 20 5.10 -1.10 8.57
CA SER A 20 5.37 0.03 7.66
C SER A 20 4.11 0.88 7.41
N ILE A 21 2.93 0.25 7.25
CA ILE A 21 1.67 0.99 7.10
C ILE A 21 1.33 1.77 8.38
N ARG A 22 1.52 1.15 9.56
CA ARG A 22 1.29 1.82 10.85
C ARG A 22 2.24 2.99 11.07
N ALA A 23 3.52 2.84 10.70
CA ALA A 23 4.49 3.93 10.77
C ALA A 23 4.07 5.13 9.92
N LEU A 24 3.59 4.89 8.70
CA LEU A 24 3.08 5.97 7.84
C LEU A 24 1.80 6.60 8.43
N ILE A 25 0.89 5.82 9.00
CA ILE A 25 -0.30 6.35 9.69
C ILE A 25 0.11 7.25 10.85
N GLU A 26 1.09 6.85 11.65
CA GLU A 26 1.59 7.64 12.77
C GLU A 26 2.16 8.99 12.30
N VAL A 27 2.96 8.98 11.24
CA VAL A 27 3.48 10.21 10.63
C VAL A 27 2.35 11.12 10.14
N ILE A 28 1.32 10.54 9.50
CA ILE A 28 0.13 11.30 9.05
C ILE A 28 -0.59 11.94 10.24
N VAL A 29 -0.81 11.19 11.33
CA VAL A 29 -1.50 11.68 12.53
C VAL A 29 -0.70 12.80 13.19
N ASN A 30 0.60 12.62 13.40
CA ASN A 30 1.47 13.63 13.99
C ASN A 30 1.49 14.91 13.14
N LYS A 31 1.66 14.78 11.81
CA LYS A 31 1.64 15.92 10.90
C LYS A 31 0.28 16.62 10.86
N ALA A 32 -0.80 15.87 10.99
CA ALA A 32 -2.16 16.40 11.06
C ALA A 32 -2.40 17.16 12.38
N GLU A 33 -1.92 16.64 13.51
CA GLU A 33 -2.00 17.29 14.81
C GLU A 33 -1.19 18.59 14.84
N GLU A 34 0.03 18.58 14.32
CA GLU A 34 0.84 19.78 14.18
C GLU A 34 0.17 20.88 13.35
N ASN A 35 -0.71 20.51 12.41
CA ASN A 35 -1.32 21.41 11.43
C ASN A 35 -2.86 21.38 11.46
N TYR A 36 -3.46 21.09 12.63
CA TYR A 36 -4.91 20.99 12.78
C TYR A 36 -5.67 22.28 12.46
N ASP A 37 -5.01 23.43 12.62
CA ASP A 37 -5.53 24.79 12.41
C ASP A 37 -5.02 25.45 11.10
N ALA A 38 -4.19 24.75 10.32
CA ALA A 38 -3.65 25.27 9.07
C ALA A 38 -4.73 25.24 7.97
N VAL A 39 -5.38 26.40 7.75
CA VAL A 39 -6.46 26.53 6.76
C VAL A 39 -5.90 26.56 5.34
N MET A 40 -6.48 25.73 4.47
CA MET A 40 -6.19 25.66 3.04
C MET A 40 -7.49 25.59 2.22
N PRO A 41 -7.47 25.92 0.91
CA PRO A 41 -8.62 25.63 0.06
C PRO A 41 -8.73 24.12 -0.17
N GLY A 42 -9.93 23.57 0.04
CA GLY A 42 -10.28 22.26 -0.49
C GLY A 42 -10.56 22.36 -2.00
N TYR A 43 -10.33 21.27 -2.71
CA TYR A 43 -10.48 21.22 -4.17
C TYR A 43 -11.45 20.14 -4.61
N THR A 44 -12.29 20.49 -5.59
CA THR A 44 -13.03 19.56 -6.43
C THR A 44 -12.79 19.95 -7.89
N HIS A 45 -12.55 18.99 -8.77
CA HIS A 45 -12.19 19.25 -10.18
C HIS A 45 -10.97 20.18 -10.36
N LEU A 46 -10.04 20.16 -9.40
CA LEU A 46 -8.91 21.10 -9.28
C LEU A 46 -9.34 22.59 -9.21
N GLN A 47 -10.62 22.84 -8.89
CA GLN A 47 -11.14 24.17 -8.58
C GLN A 47 -11.26 24.34 -7.07
N ARG A 48 -11.00 25.53 -6.58
CA ARG A 48 -11.18 25.86 -5.17
C ARG A 48 -12.66 25.71 -4.79
N ALA A 49 -12.90 24.92 -3.76
CA ALA A 49 -14.23 24.67 -3.21
C ALA A 49 -14.35 25.30 -1.82
N GLN A 50 -14.68 24.50 -0.80
CA GLN A 50 -14.76 24.99 0.58
C GLN A 50 -13.39 25.01 1.27
N PRO A 51 -13.18 25.86 2.29
CA PRO A 51 -11.98 25.80 3.11
C PRO A 51 -11.96 24.51 3.94
N VAL A 52 -10.78 23.94 4.09
CA VAL A 52 -10.52 22.79 4.97
C VAL A 52 -9.26 23.07 5.78
N THR A 53 -8.97 22.26 6.81
CA THR A 53 -7.66 22.31 7.43
C THR A 53 -6.74 21.24 6.80
N PHE A 54 -5.44 21.53 6.78
CA PHE A 54 -4.45 20.59 6.27
C PHE A 54 -4.45 19.28 7.07
N GLY A 55 -4.62 19.38 8.41
CA GLY A 55 -4.76 18.20 9.26
C GLY A 55 -5.95 17.33 8.86
N HIS A 56 -7.13 17.92 8.62
CA HIS A 56 -8.31 17.17 8.16
C HIS A 56 -8.06 16.49 6.82
N HIS A 57 -7.41 17.18 5.89
CA HIS A 57 -7.05 16.61 4.58
C HIS A 57 -6.11 15.40 4.70
N LEU A 58 -5.05 15.52 5.53
CA LEU A 58 -4.10 14.42 5.77
C LEU A 58 -4.79 13.19 6.37
N LEU A 59 -5.71 13.37 7.31
CA LEU A 59 -6.45 12.26 7.94
C LEU A 59 -7.33 11.48 6.95
N ALA A 60 -7.68 12.04 5.80
CA ALA A 60 -8.35 11.28 4.75
C ALA A 60 -7.45 10.13 4.23
N TYR A 61 -6.15 10.37 4.07
CA TYR A 61 -5.17 9.33 3.73
C TYR A 61 -4.94 8.35 4.87
N GLY A 62 -4.90 8.83 6.12
CA GLY A 62 -4.89 7.96 7.30
C GLY A 62 -6.05 6.97 7.30
N ASN A 63 -7.26 7.42 6.99
CA ASN A 63 -8.45 6.55 6.87
C ASN A 63 -8.36 5.54 5.71
N MET A 64 -7.70 5.89 4.60
CA MET A 64 -7.46 4.94 3.51
C MET A 64 -6.53 3.80 3.97
N LEU A 65 -5.43 4.14 4.64
CA LEU A 65 -4.46 3.18 5.15
C LEU A 65 -5.03 2.30 6.28
N LEU A 66 -5.92 2.82 7.13
CA LEU A 66 -6.64 1.99 8.12
C LEU A 66 -7.48 0.90 7.44
N ARG A 67 -8.17 1.23 6.35
CA ARG A 67 -8.90 0.21 5.56
C ARG A 67 -7.95 -0.78 4.86
N ASP A 68 -6.72 -0.38 4.56
CA ASP A 68 -5.71 -1.28 4.00
C ASP A 68 -5.20 -2.27 5.05
N LEU A 69 -5.04 -1.84 6.30
CA LEU A 69 -4.76 -2.74 7.42
C LEU A 69 -5.87 -3.78 7.62
N ASP A 70 -7.14 -3.38 7.56
CA ASP A 70 -8.26 -4.32 7.67
C ASP A 70 -8.22 -5.38 6.56
N ARG A 71 -7.93 -4.98 5.31
CA ARG A 71 -7.74 -5.92 4.20
C ARG A 71 -6.58 -6.88 4.44
N LEU A 72 -5.46 -6.36 4.96
CA LEU A 72 -4.29 -7.17 5.28
C LEU A 72 -4.61 -8.21 6.36
N TYR A 73 -5.34 -7.84 7.41
CA TYR A 73 -5.80 -8.77 8.45
C TYR A 73 -6.71 -9.86 7.90
N ASP A 74 -7.64 -9.51 7.04
CA ASP A 74 -8.52 -10.48 6.41
C ASP A 74 -7.77 -11.44 5.47
N CYS A 75 -6.79 -10.94 4.73
CA CYS A 75 -5.90 -11.75 3.91
C CYS A 75 -5.09 -12.75 4.77
N LYS A 76 -4.48 -12.28 5.87
CA LYS A 76 -3.73 -13.13 6.81
C LYS A 76 -4.57 -14.29 7.35
N LYS A 77 -5.86 -14.07 7.68
CA LYS A 77 -6.75 -15.12 8.17
C LYS A 77 -6.92 -16.27 7.16
N ARG A 78 -7.10 -15.95 5.88
CA ARG A 78 -7.29 -16.93 4.81
C ARG A 78 -5.97 -17.57 4.39
N MET A 79 -4.87 -16.86 4.49
CA MET A 79 -3.53 -17.36 4.21
C MET A 79 -3.08 -18.39 5.26
N ALA A 80 -3.45 -18.24 6.53
CA ALA A 80 -2.98 -19.03 7.66
C ALA A 80 -3.61 -20.43 7.73
N VAL A 81 -3.65 -21.16 6.59
CA VAL A 81 -4.16 -22.53 6.48
C VAL A 81 -3.10 -23.42 5.88
N SER A 82 -2.77 -24.54 6.55
CA SER A 82 -1.74 -25.48 6.12
C SER A 82 -2.23 -26.39 4.98
N PRO A 83 -1.57 -26.40 3.83
CA PRO A 83 -1.82 -27.40 2.77
C PRO A 83 -1.03 -28.72 3.01
N LEU A 84 -0.15 -28.75 4.02
CA LEU A 84 0.77 -29.88 4.22
C LEU A 84 -0.02 -31.18 4.48
N GLY A 85 0.48 -32.28 3.92
CA GLY A 85 -0.21 -33.58 3.93
C GLY A 85 -1.08 -33.84 2.69
N SER A 86 -1.26 -32.85 1.82
CA SER A 86 -2.01 -33.03 0.54
C SER A 86 -1.29 -33.97 -0.44
N GLY A 87 0.00 -34.26 -0.22
CA GLY A 87 0.82 -35.03 -1.15
C GLY A 87 1.00 -34.34 -2.50
N ALA A 88 1.06 -35.10 -3.57
CA ALA A 88 1.04 -34.50 -4.91
C ALA A 88 -0.36 -33.97 -5.30
N LEU A 89 -1.43 -34.66 -4.88
CA LEU A 89 -2.83 -34.28 -5.13
C LEU A 89 -3.87 -35.05 -4.29
N ALA A 90 -3.56 -36.29 -3.85
CA ALA A 90 -4.53 -37.19 -3.25
C ALA A 90 -4.22 -37.57 -1.79
N GLY A 91 -3.40 -36.76 -1.11
CA GLY A 91 -2.98 -37.04 0.26
C GLY A 91 -1.92 -38.12 0.35
N THR A 92 -1.86 -38.85 1.46
CA THR A 92 -0.90 -39.90 1.75
C THR A 92 -1.53 -41.00 2.61
N THR A 93 -1.01 -42.20 2.51
CA THR A 93 -1.37 -43.34 3.37
C THR A 93 -0.60 -43.39 4.68
N TYR A 94 0.38 -42.51 4.87
CA TYR A 94 1.11 -42.40 6.13
C TYR A 94 0.21 -41.73 7.20
N PRO A 95 0.29 -42.17 8.47
CA PRO A 95 -0.50 -41.61 9.57
C PRO A 95 0.08 -40.25 10.03
N LEU A 96 -0.13 -39.21 9.22
CA LEU A 96 0.31 -37.86 9.53
C LEU A 96 -0.72 -37.14 10.42
N ASP A 97 -0.25 -36.49 11.46
CA ASP A 97 -1.07 -35.55 12.26
C ASP A 97 -0.93 -34.14 11.66
N ARG A 98 -1.82 -33.80 10.74
CA ARG A 98 -1.81 -32.53 10.02
C ARG A 98 -2.16 -31.35 10.91
N GLU A 99 -3.09 -31.55 11.81
CA GLU A 99 -3.55 -30.55 12.77
C GLU A 99 -2.43 -30.16 13.73
N TYR A 100 -1.73 -31.16 14.29
CA TYR A 100 -0.57 -30.93 15.16
C TYR A 100 0.54 -30.14 14.45
N VAL A 101 0.83 -30.46 13.19
CA VAL A 101 1.83 -29.70 12.40
C VAL A 101 1.34 -28.25 12.15
N ALA A 102 0.07 -28.05 11.87
CA ALA A 102 -0.48 -26.70 11.70
C ALA A 102 -0.39 -25.88 12.99
N GLU A 103 -0.68 -26.49 14.14
CA GLU A 103 -0.54 -25.88 15.46
C GLU A 103 0.90 -25.47 15.76
N LEU A 104 1.88 -26.37 15.51
CA LEU A 104 3.31 -26.07 15.70
C LEU A 104 3.80 -24.90 14.82
N LEU A 105 3.17 -24.69 13.66
CA LEU A 105 3.48 -23.60 12.74
C LEU A 105 2.67 -22.31 13.01
N GLY A 106 1.81 -22.33 14.04
CA GLY A 106 0.95 -21.19 14.36
C GLY A 106 -0.14 -20.89 13.33
N LEU A 107 -0.55 -21.91 12.55
CA LEU A 107 -1.57 -21.78 11.52
C LEU A 107 -2.97 -22.08 12.09
N ASN A 108 -4.01 -21.51 11.46
CA ASN A 108 -5.40 -21.59 11.93
C ASN A 108 -6.07 -22.95 11.66
N GLY A 109 -5.43 -23.84 10.93
CA GLY A 109 -5.94 -25.17 10.57
C GLY A 109 -5.33 -25.73 9.31
N VAL A 110 -5.99 -26.72 8.73
CA VAL A 110 -5.51 -27.46 7.55
C VAL A 110 -6.50 -27.35 6.40
N SER A 111 -5.99 -27.44 5.16
CA SER A 111 -6.84 -27.50 3.96
C SER A 111 -7.70 -28.78 3.97
N THR A 112 -8.98 -28.65 3.66
CA THR A 112 -9.96 -29.75 3.71
C THR A 112 -9.96 -30.64 2.48
N ASN A 113 -9.46 -30.12 1.36
CA ASN A 113 -9.34 -30.86 0.10
C ASN A 113 -7.90 -30.84 -0.40
N SER A 114 -7.34 -32.01 -0.67
CA SER A 114 -5.94 -32.15 -1.05
C SER A 114 -5.61 -31.62 -2.45
N LEU A 115 -6.54 -31.70 -3.39
CA LEU A 115 -6.38 -31.14 -4.75
C LEU A 115 -6.34 -29.60 -4.69
N ASP A 116 -7.23 -29.01 -3.93
CA ASP A 116 -7.29 -27.57 -3.69
C ASP A 116 -6.04 -27.10 -2.90
N GLY A 117 -5.68 -27.78 -1.82
CA GLY A 117 -4.53 -27.40 -1.00
C GLY A 117 -3.19 -27.36 -1.75
N VAL A 118 -3.04 -28.17 -2.82
CA VAL A 118 -1.85 -28.13 -3.68
C VAL A 118 -1.91 -26.98 -4.68
N SER A 119 -3.07 -26.68 -5.21
CA SER A 119 -3.25 -25.72 -6.32
C SER A 119 -3.55 -24.30 -5.87
N ASP A 120 -4.05 -24.10 -4.66
CA ASP A 120 -4.47 -22.80 -4.15
C ASP A 120 -3.35 -21.75 -4.18
N ARG A 121 -3.65 -20.61 -4.79
CA ARG A 121 -2.85 -19.38 -4.80
C ARG A 121 -3.71 -18.15 -4.51
N ASP A 122 -4.96 -18.34 -4.08
CA ASP A 122 -5.88 -17.25 -3.78
C ASP A 122 -5.32 -16.31 -2.72
N TYR A 123 -4.62 -16.85 -1.71
CA TYR A 123 -3.95 -16.06 -0.69
C TYR A 123 -2.89 -15.09 -1.26
N ALA A 124 -2.18 -15.49 -2.31
CA ALA A 124 -1.21 -14.63 -2.97
C ALA A 124 -1.91 -13.58 -3.85
N LEU A 125 -2.95 -13.97 -4.61
CA LEU A 125 -3.78 -13.06 -5.40
C LEU A 125 -4.46 -12.02 -4.51
N GLU A 126 -4.97 -12.41 -3.36
CA GLU A 126 -5.61 -11.53 -2.40
C GLU A 126 -4.61 -10.53 -1.80
N LEU A 127 -3.42 -11.01 -1.41
CA LEU A 127 -2.35 -10.13 -0.92
C LEU A 127 -1.96 -9.11 -2.00
N MET A 128 -1.69 -9.55 -3.23
CA MET A 128 -1.32 -8.65 -4.32
C MET A 128 -2.43 -7.66 -4.68
N SER A 129 -3.70 -8.05 -4.53
CA SER A 129 -4.84 -7.15 -4.67
C SER A 129 -4.83 -6.08 -3.57
N THR A 130 -4.54 -6.47 -2.34
CA THR A 130 -4.37 -5.55 -1.20
C THR A 130 -3.21 -4.59 -1.45
N LEU A 131 -2.04 -5.09 -1.85
CA LEU A 131 -0.87 -4.28 -2.21
C LEU A 131 -1.18 -3.28 -3.33
N SER A 132 -1.94 -3.71 -4.33
CA SER A 132 -2.38 -2.83 -5.42
C SER A 132 -3.27 -1.69 -4.91
N ILE A 133 -4.16 -1.94 -3.95
CA ILE A 133 -4.99 -0.91 -3.34
C ILE A 133 -4.14 0.06 -2.50
N VAL A 134 -3.18 -0.45 -1.72
CA VAL A 134 -2.19 0.39 -1.01
C VAL A 134 -1.50 1.33 -2.00
N MET A 135 -1.03 0.81 -3.13
CA MET A 135 -0.37 1.64 -4.15
C MET A 135 -1.31 2.65 -4.82
N VAL A 136 -2.61 2.35 -4.97
CA VAL A 136 -3.60 3.36 -5.39
C VAL A 136 -3.64 4.52 -4.39
N HIS A 137 -3.67 4.24 -3.09
CA HIS A 137 -3.70 5.27 -2.05
C HIS A 137 -2.41 6.08 -2.01
N LEU A 138 -1.25 5.41 -2.04
CA LEU A 138 0.05 6.07 -2.09
C LEU A 138 0.22 6.92 -3.35
N SER A 139 -0.20 6.42 -4.52
CA SER A 139 -0.14 7.15 -5.79
C SER A 139 -1.00 8.42 -5.76
N ARG A 140 -2.20 8.37 -5.19
CA ARG A 140 -3.06 9.55 -5.02
C ARG A 140 -2.45 10.56 -4.06
N PHE A 141 -1.88 10.10 -2.95
CA PHE A 141 -1.22 10.97 -1.99
C PHE A 141 0.05 11.60 -2.60
N ALA A 142 0.83 10.83 -3.33
CA ALA A 142 1.99 11.32 -4.06
C ALA A 142 1.62 12.42 -5.06
N GLU A 143 0.52 12.26 -5.81
CA GLU A 143 0.02 13.29 -6.72
C GLU A 143 -0.28 14.61 -6.01
N GLU A 144 -0.94 14.57 -4.85
CA GLU A 144 -1.19 15.79 -4.09
C GLU A 144 0.10 16.43 -3.54
N ILE A 145 1.06 15.62 -3.07
CA ILE A 145 2.38 16.11 -2.65
C ILE A 145 3.07 16.82 -3.83
N ILE A 146 3.04 16.24 -5.03
CA ILE A 146 3.62 16.83 -6.23
C ILE A 146 2.95 18.19 -6.54
N MET A 147 1.63 18.22 -6.51
CA MET A 147 0.88 19.47 -6.71
C MET A 147 1.23 20.50 -5.65
N TRP A 148 1.24 20.12 -4.37
CA TRP A 148 1.54 21.05 -3.26
C TRP A 148 2.97 21.57 -3.28
N CYS A 149 3.93 20.82 -3.84
CA CYS A 149 5.31 21.27 -4.04
C CYS A 149 5.48 22.20 -5.24
N SER A 150 4.53 22.24 -6.17
CA SER A 150 4.62 23.06 -7.39
C SER A 150 4.66 24.56 -7.07
N TRP A 151 5.21 25.35 -8.00
CA TRP A 151 5.25 26.80 -7.88
C TRP A 151 3.87 27.45 -7.78
N GLU A 152 2.88 26.84 -8.43
CA GLU A 152 1.50 27.31 -8.48
C GLU A 152 0.77 27.16 -7.13
N PHE A 153 1.03 26.07 -6.41
CA PHE A 153 0.46 25.79 -5.09
C PHE A 153 1.37 26.27 -3.95
N LYS A 154 2.59 25.76 -3.92
CA LYS A 154 3.59 26.09 -2.90
C LYS A 154 3.04 25.94 -1.46
N PHE A 155 2.35 24.84 -1.19
CA PHE A 155 1.74 24.55 0.12
C PHE A 155 2.68 23.80 1.05
N ILE A 156 3.58 22.99 0.47
CA ILE A 156 4.62 22.29 1.21
C ILE A 156 5.97 22.41 0.49
N GLU A 157 7.01 22.11 1.23
CA GLU A 157 8.36 21.93 0.69
C GLU A 157 8.97 20.66 1.26
N LEU A 158 9.44 19.75 0.39
CA LEU A 158 10.13 18.53 0.81
C LEU A 158 11.54 18.86 1.28
N ASP A 159 12.08 18.03 2.17
CA ASP A 159 13.48 18.06 2.54
C ASP A 159 14.38 17.73 1.33
N ASP A 160 15.62 18.23 1.33
CA ASP A 160 16.58 18.01 0.26
C ASP A 160 16.94 16.52 0.08
N ALA A 161 16.82 15.72 1.15
CA ALA A 161 17.03 14.27 1.09
C ALA A 161 15.99 13.54 0.23
N PHE A 162 14.82 14.15 0.01
CA PHE A 162 13.69 13.56 -0.74
C PHE A 162 13.35 14.32 -2.03
N SER A 163 14.27 15.17 -2.48
CA SER A 163 14.07 15.99 -3.66
C SER A 163 15.38 16.13 -4.43
N THR A 164 15.30 16.36 -5.73
CA THR A 164 16.48 16.66 -6.54
C THR A 164 16.47 18.10 -7.05
N GLY A 165 17.64 18.71 -7.02
CA GLY A 165 17.87 20.00 -7.67
C GLY A 165 18.24 19.86 -9.15
N SER A 166 18.40 20.98 -9.82
CA SER A 166 18.94 21.06 -11.17
C SER A 166 20.26 21.80 -11.15
N SER A 167 21.30 21.22 -11.75
CA SER A 167 22.61 21.91 -11.90
C SER A 167 22.52 23.15 -12.79
N ILE A 168 21.55 23.19 -13.71
CA ILE A 168 21.34 24.30 -14.65
C ILE A 168 20.37 25.34 -14.09
N MET A 169 19.43 24.90 -13.24
CA MET A 169 18.37 25.74 -12.66
C MET A 169 18.42 25.65 -11.12
N PRO A 170 19.26 26.41 -10.43
CA PRO A 170 19.47 26.27 -8.98
C PRO A 170 18.22 26.45 -8.13
N GLN A 171 17.23 27.17 -8.64
CA GLN A 171 15.94 27.41 -7.97
C GLN A 171 14.97 26.23 -8.10
N LYS A 172 15.26 25.22 -8.94
CA LYS A 172 14.38 24.11 -9.22
C LYS A 172 14.60 22.99 -8.19
N LYS A 173 13.54 22.58 -7.54
CA LYS A 173 13.50 21.45 -6.61
C LYS A 173 12.35 20.51 -7.00
N ASN A 174 12.68 19.28 -7.35
CA ASN A 174 11.72 18.30 -7.87
C ASN A 174 11.30 17.32 -6.77
N PRO A 175 10.00 16.98 -6.66
CA PRO A 175 9.51 15.98 -5.71
C PRO A 175 9.68 14.54 -6.26
N ASP A 176 10.91 14.15 -6.64
CA ASP A 176 11.19 12.92 -7.37
C ASP A 176 10.70 11.66 -6.66
N ILE A 177 10.82 11.62 -5.34
CA ILE A 177 10.37 10.45 -4.56
C ILE A 177 8.86 10.26 -4.71
N ALA A 178 8.08 11.34 -4.63
CA ALA A 178 6.63 11.25 -4.85
C ALA A 178 6.31 10.82 -6.29
N GLU A 179 7.04 11.33 -7.29
CA GLU A 179 6.88 10.91 -8.68
C GLU A 179 7.22 9.43 -8.89
N LEU A 180 8.28 8.94 -8.27
CA LEU A 180 8.69 7.53 -8.35
C LEU A 180 7.67 6.62 -7.69
N VAL A 181 7.13 6.98 -6.52
CA VAL A 181 6.06 6.21 -5.84
C VAL A 181 4.83 6.14 -6.75
N ARG A 182 4.40 7.26 -7.33
CA ARG A 182 3.30 7.29 -8.29
C ARG A 182 3.56 6.38 -9.49
N GLY A 183 4.78 6.39 -10.04
CA GLY A 183 5.17 5.54 -11.16
C GLY A 183 5.21 4.04 -10.82
N LYS A 184 5.70 3.69 -9.63
CA LYS A 184 5.81 2.30 -9.15
C LYS A 184 4.46 1.60 -8.95
N ALA A 185 3.37 2.35 -8.80
CA ALA A 185 2.03 1.77 -8.73
C ALA A 185 1.71 0.90 -9.97
N GLY A 186 2.12 1.36 -11.16
CA GLY A 186 1.94 0.59 -12.40
C GLY A 186 2.67 -0.76 -12.39
N ARG A 187 3.85 -0.84 -11.75
CA ARG A 187 4.61 -2.09 -11.61
C ARG A 187 3.82 -3.11 -10.77
N VAL A 188 3.36 -2.72 -9.60
CA VAL A 188 2.58 -3.61 -8.70
C VAL A 188 1.27 -4.07 -9.35
N PHE A 189 0.60 -3.20 -10.12
CA PHE A 189 -0.59 -3.59 -10.91
C PHE A 189 -0.25 -4.61 -11.99
N GLY A 190 0.90 -4.46 -12.64
CA GLY A 190 1.42 -5.42 -13.61
C GLY A 190 1.68 -6.79 -12.99
N ASP A 191 2.26 -6.83 -11.79
CA ASP A 191 2.54 -8.07 -11.04
C ASP A 191 1.25 -8.80 -10.67
N LEU A 192 0.24 -8.10 -10.17
CA LEU A 192 -1.09 -8.68 -9.92
C LEU A 192 -1.69 -9.25 -11.22
N GLN A 193 -1.63 -8.50 -12.31
CA GLN A 193 -2.12 -8.96 -13.61
C GLN A 193 -1.36 -10.20 -14.10
N THR A 194 -0.06 -10.26 -13.85
CA THR A 194 0.77 -11.43 -14.16
C THR A 194 0.27 -12.67 -13.41
N LEU A 195 0.10 -12.59 -12.11
CA LEU A 195 -0.35 -13.74 -11.32
C LEU A 195 -1.77 -14.17 -11.68
N LEU A 196 -2.70 -13.22 -11.89
CA LEU A 196 -4.05 -13.51 -12.39
C LEU A 196 -4.00 -14.25 -13.73
N THR A 197 -3.09 -13.86 -14.62
CA THR A 197 -2.91 -14.48 -15.93
C THR A 197 -2.31 -15.87 -15.84
N VAL A 198 -1.34 -16.07 -14.94
CA VAL A 198 -0.74 -17.39 -14.68
C VAL A 198 -1.81 -18.36 -14.16
N MET A 199 -2.61 -17.95 -13.19
CA MET A 199 -3.57 -18.84 -12.52
C MET A 199 -4.81 -19.15 -13.35
N LYS A 200 -5.19 -18.27 -14.29
CA LYS A 200 -6.37 -18.51 -15.13
C LYS A 200 -6.24 -19.79 -15.96
N GLY A 201 -7.26 -20.60 -15.98
CA GLY A 201 -7.41 -21.71 -16.95
C GLY A 201 -6.48 -22.90 -16.76
N ILE A 202 -5.62 -22.93 -15.73
CA ILE A 202 -4.83 -24.12 -15.40
C ILE A 202 -5.71 -25.17 -14.68
N PRO A 203 -5.57 -26.46 -15.02
CA PRO A 203 -6.33 -27.51 -14.35
C PRO A 203 -5.73 -27.84 -12.97
N LEU A 204 -6.51 -28.55 -12.16
CA LEU A 204 -6.04 -29.16 -10.93
C LEU A 204 -5.00 -30.26 -11.23
N ALA A 205 -4.05 -30.59 -10.37
CA ALA A 205 -3.78 -29.91 -9.10
C ALA A 205 -2.60 -28.94 -9.22
N TYR A 206 -1.42 -29.43 -9.60
CA TYR A 206 -0.21 -28.64 -9.80
C TYR A 206 0.22 -28.64 -11.27
N ASN A 207 0.57 -27.47 -11.76
CA ASN A 207 1.14 -27.26 -13.09
C ASN A 207 2.39 -26.38 -12.95
N LYS A 208 3.34 -26.54 -13.89
CA LYS A 208 4.60 -25.77 -13.89
C LYS A 208 4.41 -24.26 -13.98
N ASP A 209 3.31 -23.80 -14.55
CA ASP A 209 2.89 -22.38 -14.59
C ASP A 209 2.96 -21.74 -13.21
N MET A 210 2.63 -22.49 -12.15
CA MET A 210 2.68 -21.99 -10.76
C MET A 210 4.11 -21.69 -10.25
N GLN A 211 5.16 -21.95 -11.01
CA GLN A 211 6.51 -21.50 -10.67
C GLN A 211 6.70 -19.99 -10.88
N GLU A 212 5.90 -19.40 -11.78
CA GLU A 212 5.90 -17.98 -12.06
C GLU A 212 5.21 -17.13 -10.96
N ASP A 213 4.62 -17.76 -9.94
CA ASP A 213 3.93 -17.07 -8.86
C ASP A 213 4.87 -16.23 -8.00
N LYS A 214 6.10 -16.69 -7.77
CA LYS A 214 7.04 -16.12 -6.80
C LYS A 214 7.63 -14.80 -7.26
N GLU A 215 8.05 -14.70 -8.50
CA GLU A 215 8.72 -13.50 -9.02
C GLU A 215 7.79 -12.28 -8.91
N ALA A 216 6.55 -12.41 -9.39
CA ALA A 216 5.58 -11.33 -9.32
C ALA A 216 5.21 -10.95 -7.87
N VAL A 217 5.05 -11.95 -6.98
CA VAL A 217 4.71 -11.71 -5.57
C VAL A 217 5.85 -11.02 -4.83
N PHE A 218 7.09 -11.47 -5.02
CA PHE A 218 8.25 -10.87 -4.34
C PHE A 218 8.51 -9.45 -4.86
N ASP A 219 8.41 -9.24 -6.16
CA ASP A 219 8.59 -7.91 -6.75
C ASP A 219 7.55 -6.90 -6.25
N ALA A 220 6.28 -7.31 -6.17
CA ALA A 220 5.21 -6.48 -5.63
C ALA A 220 5.46 -6.13 -4.15
N LEU A 221 5.84 -7.10 -3.31
CA LEU A 221 6.16 -6.90 -1.90
C LEU A 221 7.32 -5.91 -1.71
N ASP A 222 8.45 -6.19 -2.35
CA ASP A 222 9.65 -5.35 -2.24
C ASP A 222 9.36 -3.92 -2.72
N THR A 223 8.59 -3.78 -3.79
CA THR A 223 8.21 -2.48 -4.34
C THR A 223 7.32 -1.70 -3.37
N VAL A 224 6.31 -2.34 -2.76
CA VAL A 224 5.40 -1.67 -1.83
C VAL A 224 6.11 -1.29 -0.53
N LEU A 225 6.91 -2.19 0.04
CA LEU A 225 7.71 -1.91 1.25
C LEU A 225 8.66 -0.73 1.01
N MET A 226 9.41 -0.74 -0.10
CA MET A 226 10.28 0.37 -0.47
C MET A 226 9.51 1.70 -0.57
N CYS A 227 8.30 1.68 -1.15
CA CYS A 227 7.47 2.87 -1.26
C CYS A 227 7.01 3.38 0.12
N LEU A 228 6.54 2.50 1.00
CA LEU A 228 6.09 2.86 2.35
C LEU A 228 7.24 3.43 3.18
N ASP A 229 8.38 2.73 3.21
CA ASP A 229 9.56 3.09 4.00
C ASP A 229 10.23 4.39 3.53
N THR A 230 10.00 4.78 2.28
CA THR A 230 10.50 6.06 1.74
C THR A 230 9.47 7.17 1.90
N PHE A 231 8.17 6.84 1.81
CA PHE A 231 7.09 7.82 1.87
C PHE A 231 6.92 8.42 3.27
N ALA A 232 7.04 7.60 4.31
CA ALA A 232 6.87 8.04 5.69
C ALA A 232 7.88 9.14 6.08
N PRO A 233 9.21 8.95 5.95
CA PRO A 233 10.18 10.00 6.30
C PRO A 233 10.11 11.20 5.34
N MET A 234 9.73 11.03 4.07
CA MET A 234 9.49 12.13 3.15
C MET A 234 8.38 13.05 3.66
N LEU A 235 7.27 12.48 4.13
CA LEU A 235 6.14 13.25 4.68
C LEU A 235 6.50 13.86 6.05
N GLU A 236 7.19 13.12 6.90
CA GLU A 236 7.61 13.56 8.23
C GLU A 236 8.46 14.83 8.17
N THR A 237 9.43 14.86 7.26
CA THR A 237 10.38 15.98 7.11
C THR A 237 9.83 17.13 6.27
N ALA A 238 8.69 16.96 5.62
CA ALA A 238 8.09 18.00 4.79
C ALA A 238 7.71 19.25 5.62
N THR A 239 8.10 20.42 5.12
CA THR A 239 7.74 21.73 5.71
C THR A 239 6.40 22.20 5.18
N VAL A 240 5.48 22.55 6.09
CA VAL A 240 4.15 23.07 5.74
C VAL A 240 4.18 24.59 5.66
N LEU A 241 3.81 25.14 4.52
CA LEU A 241 3.82 26.59 4.23
C LEU A 241 2.43 27.20 4.49
N ARG A 242 2.06 27.29 5.76
CA ARG A 242 0.73 27.69 6.25
C ARG A 242 0.24 29.03 5.69
N GLU A 243 1.16 30.00 5.55
CA GLU A 243 0.81 31.32 5.02
C GLU A 243 0.36 31.24 3.54
N ASN A 244 1.04 30.45 2.73
CA ASN A 244 0.65 30.23 1.34
C ASN A 244 -0.73 29.55 1.23
N MET A 245 -0.98 28.54 2.06
CA MET A 245 -2.28 27.88 2.17
C MET A 245 -3.39 28.88 2.52
N ARG A 246 -3.17 29.67 3.56
CA ARG A 246 -4.13 30.70 4.02
C ARG A 246 -4.40 31.76 2.95
N ASN A 247 -3.34 32.26 2.29
CA ASN A 247 -3.47 33.24 1.22
C ASN A 247 -4.23 32.66 0.02
N ALA A 248 -4.03 31.37 -0.31
CA ALA A 248 -4.79 30.69 -1.33
C ALA A 248 -6.27 30.53 -0.94
N ALA A 249 -6.57 30.22 0.33
CA ALA A 249 -7.93 30.09 0.84
C ALA A 249 -8.67 31.45 0.90
N ALA A 250 -7.96 32.54 1.13
CA ALA A 250 -8.55 33.90 1.15
C ALA A 250 -8.97 34.43 -0.23
N ARG A 251 -8.56 33.76 -1.32
CA ARG A 251 -8.90 34.21 -2.68
C ARG A 251 -10.17 33.52 -3.16
N GLY A 252 -11.20 34.32 -3.52
CA GLY A 252 -12.38 33.89 -4.27
C GLY A 252 -13.48 33.27 -3.43
N PHE A 253 -14.06 33.95 -2.48
CA PHE A 253 -15.34 33.65 -1.80
C PHE A 253 -15.64 32.15 -1.54
N ILE A 254 -14.61 31.34 -1.18
CA ILE A 254 -14.78 29.90 -0.99
C ILE A 254 -15.65 29.53 0.23
N ASN A 255 -16.01 30.51 1.05
CA ASN A 255 -16.94 30.42 2.19
C ASN A 255 -18.38 30.90 1.83
N ALA A 256 -18.67 31.16 0.58
CA ALA A 256 -19.97 31.66 0.17
C ALA A 256 -21.14 30.73 0.53
N THR A 257 -20.88 29.41 0.55
CA THR A 257 -21.87 28.40 0.93
C THR A 257 -22.30 28.53 2.39
N ASP A 258 -21.41 29.01 3.27
CA ASP A 258 -21.68 29.15 4.70
C ASP A 258 -22.34 30.52 5.01
N ALA A 259 -22.35 31.43 4.03
CA ALA A 259 -22.94 32.76 4.12
C ALA A 259 -24.36 32.82 3.55
N ALA A 260 -24.83 31.77 2.88
CA ALA A 260 -26.16 31.66 2.29
C ALA A 260 -27.12 30.94 3.22
#